data_93a682a94624b19d2af6b25f59e79407
#
_entry.id   93a682a94624b19d2af6b25f59e79407
#
_cell.length_a   1.000
_cell.length_b   1.000
_cell.length_c   1.000
_cell.angle_alpha   90.00
_cell.angle_beta   90.00
_cell.angle_gamma   90.00
#
_symmetry.space_group_name_H-M   'P 1'
#
loop_
_entity.id
_entity.type
_entity.pdbx_description
1 polymer ?
#
loop_
_entity_poly.entity_id
_entity_poly.type
_entity_poly.pdbx_seq_one_letter_code
_entity_poly.pdbx_strand_id
1 'polypeptide(L)'
;MSAGDSTRELAGRTLIMSGGSRGIGLAIAVRAAAAGANITLIAKTDAPHPKLPGTVHTAAAEIEAAGGAVLPVVGDIRDDATVAAAVEQTVRRFGGIDIVINNASAIDTAPADELPMKRYDLMQDINCRGTYLLSSLAIPALRESAQAGRNPHILTMSPPLNLDPRWAGACLGYTIAKYGMSLTTLGLAEELRADGIGVNSLWPRTTIGTAAIRNRPGGAERVATSRTPEICADAAYLVVTSKAADTTGNFFLDEDVLTAHGATDLDRYRVTPGDGPLTPDMFL
;
A
#
# COMPACT_ATOMS: atom_id res chain seq x y z
N MET A 1 -20.79 9.59 -23.90
CA MET A 1 -20.71 8.67 -22.78
C MET A 1 -21.06 9.45 -21.54
N SER A 2 -22.01 8.98 -20.72
CA SER A 2 -22.59 9.75 -19.61
C SER A 2 -21.58 9.80 -18.44
N ALA A 3 -21.51 10.93 -17.76
CA ALA A 3 -20.62 11.19 -16.60
C ALA A 3 -20.91 10.31 -15.35
N GLY A 4 -21.75 9.29 -15.45
CA GLY A 4 -22.17 8.41 -14.36
C GLY A 4 -21.40 7.09 -14.25
N ASP A 5 -20.57 6.73 -15.24
CA ASP A 5 -19.97 5.38 -15.32
C ASP A 5 -18.48 5.34 -14.90
N SER A 6 -17.81 6.49 -14.82
CA SER A 6 -16.36 6.56 -14.48
C SER A 6 -16.07 6.43 -12.97
N THR A 7 -17.08 6.35 -12.10
CA THR A 7 -16.88 6.34 -10.65
C THR A 7 -16.79 4.93 -10.03
N ARG A 8 -17.06 3.87 -10.80
CA ARG A 8 -17.09 2.47 -10.30
C ARG A 8 -16.22 1.51 -11.09
N GLU A 9 -15.04 1.94 -11.50
CA GLU A 9 -14.11 1.13 -12.32
C GLU A 9 -13.59 -0.14 -11.61
N LEU A 10 -13.73 -0.23 -10.30
CA LEU A 10 -13.39 -1.41 -9.52
C LEU A 10 -14.63 -2.25 -9.14
N ALA A 11 -15.78 -1.99 -9.74
CA ALA A 11 -17.01 -2.73 -9.43
C ALA A 11 -16.83 -4.24 -9.64
N GLY A 12 -17.05 -5.02 -8.57
CA GLY A 12 -16.92 -6.47 -8.56
C GLY A 12 -15.47 -6.97 -8.62
N ARG A 13 -14.45 -6.10 -8.60
CA ARG A 13 -13.05 -6.51 -8.44
C ARG A 13 -12.72 -6.75 -6.98
N THR A 14 -11.84 -7.70 -6.72
CA THR A 14 -11.44 -8.07 -5.36
C THR A 14 -10.00 -7.66 -5.08
N LEU A 15 -9.84 -6.87 -4.02
CA LEU A 15 -8.57 -6.38 -3.51
C LEU A 15 -8.25 -7.08 -2.18
N ILE A 16 -7.07 -7.70 -2.08
CA ILE A 16 -6.50 -8.17 -0.81
C ILE A 16 -5.34 -7.27 -0.40
N MET A 17 -5.31 -6.84 0.87
CA MET A 17 -4.25 -5.96 1.33
C MET A 17 -3.71 -6.30 2.71
N SER A 18 -2.43 -5.99 2.90
CA SER A 18 -1.77 -6.01 4.20
C SER A 18 -1.70 -4.63 4.84
N GLY A 19 -1.98 -4.51 6.14
CA GLY A 19 -1.74 -3.30 6.91
C GLY A 19 -2.74 -2.15 6.70
N GLY A 20 -4.01 -2.43 6.39
CA GLY A 20 -5.03 -1.43 6.07
C GLY A 20 -5.89 -0.95 7.24
N SER A 21 -5.53 -1.20 8.49
CA SER A 21 -6.35 -0.76 9.64
C SER A 21 -6.27 0.74 9.94
N ARG A 22 -5.41 1.49 9.27
CA ARG A 22 -5.18 2.94 9.42
C ARG A 22 -4.30 3.53 8.33
N GLY A 23 -4.21 4.87 8.31
CA GLY A 23 -3.25 5.62 7.47
C GLY A 23 -3.41 5.34 5.98
N ILE A 24 -2.29 5.23 5.26
CA ILE A 24 -2.29 5.05 3.80
C ILE A 24 -3.10 3.82 3.38
N GLY A 25 -2.91 2.68 4.05
CA GLY A 25 -3.62 1.46 3.69
C GLY A 25 -5.14 1.58 3.84
N LEU A 26 -5.63 2.22 4.92
CA LEU A 26 -7.06 2.48 5.08
C LEU A 26 -7.60 3.42 4.00
N ALA A 27 -6.89 4.50 3.71
CA ALA A 27 -7.28 5.43 2.65
C ALA A 27 -7.38 4.74 1.27
N ILE A 28 -6.41 3.87 0.93
CA ILE A 28 -6.45 3.05 -0.30
C ILE A 28 -7.68 2.13 -0.31
N ALA A 29 -7.94 1.44 0.81
CA ALA A 29 -9.08 0.53 0.92
C ALA A 29 -10.43 1.26 0.77
N VAL A 30 -10.60 2.40 1.44
CA VAL A 30 -11.81 3.24 1.35
C VAL A 30 -11.97 3.79 -0.07
N ARG A 31 -10.89 4.25 -0.70
CA ARG A 31 -10.95 4.75 -2.09
C ARG A 31 -11.34 3.65 -3.09
N ALA A 32 -10.79 2.45 -2.91
CA ALA A 32 -11.14 1.30 -3.76
C ALA A 32 -12.59 0.85 -3.52
N ALA A 33 -13.04 0.83 -2.27
CA ALA A 33 -14.42 0.51 -1.89
C ALA A 33 -15.42 1.49 -2.51
N ALA A 34 -15.14 2.79 -2.47
CA ALA A 34 -15.94 3.82 -3.13
C ALA A 34 -16.04 3.61 -4.65
N ALA A 35 -15.02 2.99 -5.25
CA ALA A 35 -15.03 2.58 -6.66
C ALA A 35 -15.68 1.20 -6.91
N GLY A 36 -16.26 0.57 -5.88
CA GLY A 36 -17.01 -0.67 -5.97
C GLY A 36 -16.24 -1.96 -5.76
N ALA A 37 -15.00 -1.89 -5.25
CA ALA A 37 -14.20 -3.08 -4.97
C ALA A 37 -14.69 -3.85 -3.74
N ASN A 38 -14.50 -5.18 -3.76
CA ASN A 38 -14.51 -6.02 -2.56
C ASN A 38 -13.12 -5.96 -1.90
N ILE A 39 -13.04 -5.88 -0.59
CA ILE A 39 -11.79 -5.68 0.14
C ILE A 39 -11.56 -6.81 1.14
N THR A 40 -10.42 -7.50 1.07
CA THR A 40 -9.90 -8.29 2.18
C THR A 40 -8.79 -7.53 2.87
N LEU A 41 -8.91 -7.35 4.16
CA LEU A 41 -8.01 -6.55 4.97
C LEU A 41 -7.30 -7.42 6.01
N ILE A 42 -5.99 -7.63 5.85
CA ILE A 42 -5.16 -8.35 6.81
C ILE A 42 -4.45 -7.35 7.72
N ALA A 43 -4.77 -7.34 9.00
CA ALA A 43 -4.04 -6.55 9.98
C ALA A 43 -4.15 -7.16 11.39
N LYS A 44 -3.15 -6.93 12.23
CA LYS A 44 -3.06 -7.54 13.56
C LYS A 44 -3.77 -6.77 14.67
N THR A 45 -4.21 -5.54 14.42
CA THR A 45 -4.82 -4.69 15.45
C THR A 45 -6.31 -5.03 15.57
N ASP A 46 -6.63 -5.90 16.52
CA ASP A 46 -7.99 -6.35 16.82
C ASP A 46 -8.71 -5.42 17.81
N ALA A 47 -8.01 -5.00 18.86
CA ALA A 47 -8.53 -4.12 19.91
C ALA A 47 -7.94 -2.70 19.81
N PRO A 48 -8.66 -1.67 20.31
CA PRO A 48 -8.16 -0.30 20.35
C PRO A 48 -6.83 -0.19 21.11
N HIS A 49 -5.92 0.63 20.59
CA HIS A 49 -4.61 0.91 21.20
C HIS A 49 -4.48 2.40 21.53
N PRO A 50 -4.00 2.79 22.75
CA PRO A 50 -3.99 4.19 23.19
C PRO A 50 -3.24 5.17 22.27
N LYS A 51 -2.20 4.69 21.57
CA LYS A 51 -1.33 5.52 20.71
C LYS A 51 -1.59 5.33 19.21
N LEU A 52 -2.39 4.32 18.83
CA LEU A 52 -2.59 3.97 17.42
C LEU A 52 -4.10 3.85 17.18
N PRO A 53 -4.72 4.86 16.57
CA PRO A 53 -6.14 4.81 16.24
C PRO A 53 -6.44 3.72 15.20
N GLY A 54 -7.66 3.18 15.25
CA GLY A 54 -8.15 2.21 14.27
C GLY A 54 -7.77 0.75 14.58
N THR A 55 -8.72 -0.12 14.29
CA THR A 55 -8.61 -1.58 14.34
C THR A 55 -9.02 -2.16 13.00
N VAL A 56 -8.87 -3.46 12.80
CA VAL A 56 -9.44 -4.17 11.65
C VAL A 56 -10.93 -3.91 11.55
N HIS A 57 -11.65 -3.89 12.68
CA HIS A 57 -13.11 -3.73 12.72
C HIS A 57 -13.57 -2.30 12.40
N THR A 58 -12.88 -1.28 12.94
CA THR A 58 -13.20 0.11 12.59
C THR A 58 -12.92 0.40 11.11
N ALA A 59 -11.82 -0.14 10.58
CA ALA A 59 -11.49 -0.04 9.16
C ALA A 59 -12.55 -0.74 8.29
N ALA A 60 -13.03 -1.92 8.71
CA ALA A 60 -14.11 -2.62 8.00
C ALA A 60 -15.37 -1.76 7.92
N ALA A 61 -15.78 -1.13 9.03
CA ALA A 61 -16.94 -0.24 9.04
C ALA A 61 -16.77 0.96 8.10
N GLU A 62 -15.59 1.55 8.02
CA GLU A 62 -15.31 2.67 7.10
C GLU A 62 -15.36 2.22 5.63
N ILE A 63 -14.83 1.03 5.33
CA ILE A 63 -14.87 0.42 3.99
C ILE A 63 -16.32 0.13 3.56
N GLU A 64 -17.13 -0.43 4.46
CA GLU A 64 -18.57 -0.69 4.21
C GLU A 64 -19.34 0.62 4.00
N ALA A 65 -19.08 1.63 4.81
CA ALA A 65 -19.68 2.95 4.66
C ALA A 65 -19.34 3.61 3.32
N ALA A 66 -18.15 3.31 2.75
CA ALA A 66 -17.75 3.75 1.41
C ALA A 66 -18.39 2.94 0.27
N GLY A 67 -19.13 1.87 0.56
CA GLY A 67 -19.88 1.08 -0.42
C GLY A 67 -19.21 -0.21 -0.88
N GLY A 68 -18.10 -0.62 -0.27
CA GLY A 68 -17.41 -1.89 -0.54
C GLY A 68 -17.93 -3.02 0.34
N ALA A 69 -17.82 -4.27 -0.15
CA ALA A 69 -17.90 -5.45 0.71
C ALA A 69 -16.53 -5.74 1.34
N VAL A 70 -16.49 -6.05 2.63
CA VAL A 70 -15.22 -6.28 3.33
C VAL A 70 -15.13 -7.67 3.97
N LEU A 71 -13.94 -8.23 3.97
CA LEU A 71 -13.53 -9.42 4.74
C LEU A 71 -12.39 -9.00 5.68
N PRO A 72 -12.68 -8.66 6.94
CA PRO A 72 -11.64 -8.35 7.90
C PRO A 72 -10.97 -9.63 8.39
N VAL A 73 -9.63 -9.68 8.31
CA VAL A 73 -8.81 -10.80 8.80
C VAL A 73 -7.86 -10.27 9.87
N VAL A 74 -8.08 -10.68 11.11
CA VAL A 74 -7.14 -10.42 12.20
C VAL A 74 -5.96 -11.37 12.04
N GLY A 75 -4.78 -10.83 11.71
CA GLY A 75 -3.62 -11.67 11.45
C GLY A 75 -2.31 -10.89 11.31
N ASP A 76 -1.21 -11.58 11.51
CA ASP A 76 0.14 -11.05 11.30
C ASP A 76 0.65 -11.48 9.92
N ILE A 77 1.11 -10.54 9.12
CA ILE A 77 1.64 -10.79 7.77
C ILE A 77 2.92 -11.67 7.78
N ARG A 78 3.52 -11.88 8.94
CA ARG A 78 4.67 -12.76 9.14
C ARG A 78 4.29 -14.23 9.29
N ASP A 79 3.02 -14.53 9.57
CA ASP A 79 2.52 -15.88 9.80
C ASP A 79 1.99 -16.49 8.50
N ASP A 80 2.68 -17.51 8.00
CA ASP A 80 2.40 -18.15 6.71
C ASP A 80 1.00 -18.75 6.66
N ALA A 81 0.58 -19.41 7.74
CA ALA A 81 -0.72 -20.05 7.79
C ALA A 81 -1.86 -19.02 7.79
N THR A 82 -1.69 -17.92 8.51
CA THR A 82 -2.65 -16.83 8.54
C THR A 82 -2.78 -16.18 7.16
N VAL A 83 -1.67 -15.90 6.46
CA VAL A 83 -1.71 -15.28 5.12
C VAL A 83 -2.31 -16.24 4.09
N ALA A 84 -1.94 -17.53 4.13
CA ALA A 84 -2.54 -18.55 3.25
C ALA A 84 -4.06 -18.66 3.47
N ALA A 85 -4.49 -18.73 4.73
CA ALA A 85 -5.91 -18.79 5.07
C ALA A 85 -6.67 -17.52 4.63
N ALA A 86 -6.03 -16.32 4.70
CA ALA A 86 -6.64 -15.07 4.23
C ALA A 86 -6.84 -15.08 2.71
N VAL A 87 -5.85 -15.54 1.94
CA VAL A 87 -5.96 -15.71 0.47
C VAL A 87 -7.09 -16.67 0.13
N GLU A 88 -7.13 -17.86 0.75
CA GLU A 88 -8.20 -18.84 0.52
C GLU A 88 -9.59 -18.29 0.89
N GLN A 89 -9.72 -17.60 2.03
CA GLN A 89 -10.99 -16.99 2.46
C GLN A 89 -11.43 -15.91 1.46
N THR A 90 -10.50 -15.13 0.92
CA THR A 90 -10.77 -14.12 -0.09
C THR A 90 -11.36 -14.76 -1.35
N VAL A 91 -10.71 -15.80 -1.87
CA VAL A 91 -11.18 -16.53 -3.05
C VAL A 91 -12.57 -17.15 -2.79
N ARG A 92 -12.76 -17.80 -1.63
CA ARG A 92 -14.08 -18.37 -1.28
C ARG A 92 -15.18 -17.32 -1.14
N ARG A 93 -14.86 -16.14 -0.59
CA ARG A 93 -15.86 -15.11 -0.29
C ARG A 93 -16.24 -14.28 -1.52
N PHE A 94 -15.27 -13.98 -2.38
CA PHE A 94 -15.42 -13.02 -3.48
C PHE A 94 -15.19 -13.63 -4.87
N GLY A 95 -14.82 -14.91 -4.95
CA GLY A 95 -14.65 -15.64 -6.21
C GLY A 95 -13.28 -15.48 -6.88
N GLY A 96 -12.33 -14.74 -6.29
CA GLY A 96 -10.98 -14.54 -6.85
C GLY A 96 -10.25 -13.36 -6.21
N ILE A 97 -9.07 -13.04 -6.73
CA ILE A 97 -8.26 -11.87 -6.37
C ILE A 97 -7.81 -11.18 -7.65
N ASP A 98 -8.10 -9.88 -7.76
CA ASP A 98 -7.71 -9.04 -8.90
C ASP A 98 -6.58 -8.08 -8.53
N ILE A 99 -6.48 -7.67 -7.26
CA ILE A 99 -5.52 -6.66 -6.81
C ILE A 99 -4.91 -7.11 -5.49
N VAL A 100 -3.58 -7.02 -5.41
CA VAL A 100 -2.82 -7.18 -4.16
C VAL A 100 -2.21 -5.84 -3.78
N ILE A 101 -2.41 -5.39 -2.54
CA ILE A 101 -1.75 -4.19 -1.99
C ILE A 101 -0.83 -4.59 -0.83
N ASN A 102 0.47 -4.48 -1.03
CA ASN A 102 1.48 -4.67 0.00
C ASN A 102 1.76 -3.34 0.69
N ASN A 103 1.07 -3.09 1.81
CA ASN A 103 1.20 -1.83 2.55
C ASN A 103 1.70 -2.03 3.99
N ALA A 104 1.59 -3.22 4.58
CA ALA A 104 2.10 -3.48 5.93
C ALA A 104 3.60 -3.12 6.01
N SER A 105 3.98 -2.34 7.02
CA SER A 105 5.36 -1.90 7.20
C SER A 105 5.68 -1.69 8.67
N ALA A 106 6.90 -2.06 9.06
CA ALA A 106 7.56 -1.63 10.28
C ALA A 106 8.69 -0.68 9.93
N ILE A 107 8.94 0.28 10.81
CA ILE A 107 9.99 1.27 10.63
C ILE A 107 10.78 1.47 11.91
N ASP A 108 12.09 1.45 11.77
CA ASP A 108 13.06 1.89 12.75
C ASP A 108 14.22 2.53 12.00
N THR A 109 14.58 3.74 12.38
CA THR A 109 15.63 4.53 11.71
C THR A 109 16.86 4.70 12.58
N ALA A 110 17.04 3.84 13.59
CA ALA A 110 18.25 3.84 14.40
C ALA A 110 19.49 3.55 13.54
N PRO A 111 20.66 4.13 13.85
CA PRO A 111 21.92 3.81 13.21
C PRO A 111 22.28 2.33 13.44
N ALA A 112 23.20 1.81 12.64
CA ALA A 112 23.46 0.37 12.56
C ALA A 112 23.99 -0.22 13.89
N ASP A 113 24.74 0.54 14.66
CA ASP A 113 25.29 0.15 15.98
C ASP A 113 24.28 0.27 17.14
N GLU A 114 23.16 0.98 16.92
CA GLU A 114 22.12 1.15 17.92
C GLU A 114 20.86 0.32 17.62
N LEU A 115 20.69 -0.21 16.39
CA LEU A 115 19.53 -0.96 15.99
C LEU A 115 19.54 -2.38 16.56
N PRO A 116 18.65 -2.72 17.50
CA PRO A 116 18.60 -4.09 18.03
C PRO A 116 18.19 -5.08 16.94
N MET A 117 18.83 -6.26 16.87
CA MET A 117 18.50 -7.30 15.88
C MET A 117 17.03 -7.68 15.89
N LYS A 118 16.37 -7.73 17.05
CA LYS A 118 14.91 -7.93 17.14
C LYS A 118 14.10 -6.90 16.33
N ARG A 119 14.57 -5.67 16.24
CA ARG A 119 13.92 -4.60 15.44
C ARG A 119 14.26 -4.75 13.96
N TYR A 120 15.51 -5.12 13.67
CA TYR A 120 15.94 -5.45 12.32
C TYR A 120 15.10 -6.62 11.77
N ASP A 121 15.04 -7.74 12.48
CA ASP A 121 14.27 -8.94 12.09
C ASP A 121 12.80 -8.58 11.86
N LEU A 122 12.20 -7.81 12.78
CA LEU A 122 10.82 -7.35 12.65
C LEU A 122 10.58 -6.57 11.34
N MET A 123 11.51 -5.70 10.96
CA MET A 123 11.40 -4.94 9.70
C MET A 123 11.55 -5.85 8.48
N GLN A 124 12.51 -6.78 8.49
CA GLN A 124 12.70 -7.74 7.40
C GLN A 124 11.48 -8.66 7.23
N ASP A 125 10.95 -9.18 8.33
CA ASP A 125 9.82 -10.10 8.33
C ASP A 125 8.53 -9.43 7.85
N ILE A 126 8.25 -8.21 8.28
CA ILE A 126 7.02 -7.52 7.88
C ILE A 126 7.16 -6.96 6.46
N ASN A 127 8.23 -6.19 6.20
CA ASN A 127 8.34 -5.42 4.97
C ASN A 127 8.72 -6.33 3.78
N CYS A 128 9.88 -6.98 3.86
CA CYS A 128 10.41 -7.76 2.75
C CYS A 128 9.69 -9.12 2.63
N ARG A 129 9.78 -9.96 3.69
CA ARG A 129 9.21 -11.30 3.67
C ARG A 129 7.69 -11.30 3.54
N GLY A 130 6.99 -10.43 4.28
CA GLY A 130 5.53 -10.32 4.22
C GLY A 130 5.01 -9.87 2.85
N THR A 131 5.70 -8.93 2.20
CA THR A 131 5.41 -8.52 0.82
C THR A 131 5.56 -9.68 -0.16
N TYR A 132 6.65 -10.42 -0.08
CA TYR A 132 6.88 -11.60 -0.92
C TYR A 132 5.82 -12.69 -0.66
N LEU A 133 5.54 -13.01 0.61
CA LEU A 133 4.59 -14.04 1.01
C LEU A 133 3.18 -13.78 0.48
N LEU A 134 2.62 -12.58 0.72
CA LEU A 134 1.27 -12.26 0.26
C LEU A 134 1.20 -12.26 -1.27
N SER A 135 2.20 -11.68 -1.93
CA SER A 135 2.25 -11.65 -3.39
C SER A 135 2.32 -13.05 -3.98
N SER A 136 3.25 -13.90 -3.50
CA SER A 136 3.46 -15.27 -4.02
C SER A 136 2.22 -16.15 -3.83
N LEU A 137 1.55 -16.07 -2.69
CA LEU A 137 0.33 -16.85 -2.43
C LEU A 137 -0.86 -16.38 -3.26
N ALA A 138 -0.89 -15.11 -3.69
CA ALA A 138 -1.96 -14.57 -4.52
C ALA A 138 -1.75 -14.83 -6.02
N ILE A 139 -0.54 -15.15 -6.51
CA ILE A 139 -0.23 -15.34 -7.94
C ILE A 139 -1.21 -16.29 -8.64
N PRO A 140 -1.56 -17.47 -8.11
CA PRO A 140 -2.51 -18.37 -8.79
C PRO A 140 -3.85 -17.68 -9.10
N ALA A 141 -4.43 -16.98 -8.12
CA ALA A 141 -5.69 -16.25 -8.30
C ALA A 141 -5.55 -15.05 -9.25
N LEU A 142 -4.41 -14.35 -9.22
CA LEU A 142 -4.12 -13.26 -10.17
C LEU A 142 -4.00 -13.77 -11.60
N ARG A 143 -3.42 -14.97 -11.84
CA ARG A 143 -3.39 -15.60 -13.15
C ARG A 143 -4.79 -15.95 -13.66
N GLU A 144 -5.65 -16.48 -12.80
CA GLU A 144 -7.06 -16.71 -13.13
C GLU A 144 -7.78 -15.39 -13.46
N SER A 145 -7.52 -14.33 -12.72
CA SER A 145 -8.04 -12.98 -13.00
C SER A 145 -7.57 -12.47 -14.37
N ALA A 146 -6.30 -12.64 -14.72
CA ALA A 146 -5.74 -12.26 -16.02
C ALA A 146 -6.40 -13.04 -17.16
N GLN A 147 -6.55 -14.36 -17.03
CA GLN A 147 -7.23 -15.22 -18.02
C GLN A 147 -8.69 -14.83 -18.21
N ALA A 148 -9.35 -14.34 -17.16
CA ALA A 148 -10.71 -13.79 -17.20
C ALA A 148 -10.78 -12.36 -17.74
N GLY A 149 -9.68 -11.75 -18.15
CA GLY A 149 -9.60 -10.37 -18.66
C GLY A 149 -9.85 -9.29 -17.61
N ARG A 150 -9.63 -9.57 -16.34
CA ARG A 150 -9.96 -8.68 -15.19
C ARG A 150 -8.85 -7.71 -14.80
N ASN A 151 -7.79 -7.58 -15.58
CA ASN A 151 -6.74 -6.56 -15.42
C ASN A 151 -6.05 -6.59 -14.05
N PRO A 152 -5.38 -7.71 -13.64
CA PRO A 152 -4.85 -7.87 -12.29
C PRO A 152 -3.59 -7.03 -12.01
N HIS A 153 -3.45 -6.59 -10.74
CA HIS A 153 -2.32 -5.79 -10.28
C HIS A 153 -1.77 -6.24 -8.93
N ILE A 154 -0.45 -6.08 -8.77
CA ILE A 154 0.23 -6.04 -7.46
C ILE A 154 0.79 -4.63 -7.30
N LEU A 155 0.42 -3.94 -6.23
CA LEU A 155 0.96 -2.63 -5.87
C LEU A 155 1.63 -2.69 -4.50
N THR A 156 2.89 -2.30 -4.45
CA THR A 156 3.69 -2.33 -3.22
C THR A 156 4.00 -0.89 -2.77
N MET A 157 3.74 -0.58 -1.50
CA MET A 157 4.11 0.71 -0.90
C MET A 157 5.60 0.72 -0.57
N SER A 158 6.44 0.91 -1.61
CA SER A 158 7.89 0.90 -1.50
C SER A 158 8.55 1.94 -2.42
N PRO A 159 9.75 2.44 -2.04
CA PRO A 159 10.39 3.54 -2.75
C PRO A 159 11.05 3.11 -4.06
N PRO A 160 11.41 4.06 -4.93
CA PRO A 160 12.38 3.83 -6.00
C PRO A 160 13.70 3.29 -5.44
N LEU A 161 14.43 2.50 -6.25
CA LEU A 161 15.76 2.01 -5.89
C LEU A 161 16.80 3.12 -6.12
N ASN A 162 16.86 4.07 -5.20
CA ASN A 162 17.84 5.15 -5.21
C ASN A 162 19.12 4.71 -4.51
N LEU A 163 20.19 4.51 -5.26
CA LEU A 163 21.48 4.03 -4.75
C LEU A 163 22.40 5.13 -4.20
N ASP A 164 21.90 6.36 -4.01
CA ASP A 164 22.66 7.38 -3.29
C ASP A 164 22.98 6.86 -1.87
N PRO A 165 24.28 6.77 -1.49
CA PRO A 165 24.68 6.20 -0.20
C PRO A 165 24.12 6.95 1.00
N ARG A 166 23.70 8.20 0.85
CA ARG A 166 23.05 8.97 1.93
C ARG A 166 21.83 8.24 2.51
N TRP A 167 21.06 7.54 1.67
CA TRP A 167 19.85 6.83 2.11
C TRP A 167 20.19 5.57 2.90
N ALA A 168 21.15 4.78 2.42
CA ALA A 168 21.64 3.63 3.17
C ALA A 168 22.30 4.07 4.48
N GLY A 169 23.11 5.14 4.45
CA GLY A 169 23.78 5.66 5.63
C GLY A 169 22.86 6.26 6.69
N ALA A 170 21.68 6.79 6.28
CA ALA A 170 20.73 7.39 7.21
C ALA A 170 20.00 6.36 8.09
N CYS A 171 19.69 5.16 7.57
CA CYS A 171 18.92 4.12 8.28
C CYS A 171 19.04 2.76 7.60
N LEU A 172 20.23 2.16 7.66
CA LEU A 172 20.57 0.97 6.86
C LEU A 172 19.58 -0.18 7.02
N GLY A 173 19.18 -0.51 8.25
CA GLY A 173 18.24 -1.62 8.52
C GLY A 173 16.88 -1.42 7.85
N TYR A 174 16.35 -0.19 7.87
CA TYR A 174 15.09 0.15 7.20
C TYR A 174 15.24 0.20 5.67
N THR A 175 16.35 0.75 5.18
CA THR A 175 16.65 0.80 3.74
C THR A 175 16.69 -0.60 3.13
N ILE A 176 17.39 -1.55 3.77
CA ILE A 176 17.45 -2.96 3.32
C ILE A 176 16.03 -3.54 3.24
N ALA A 177 15.21 -3.34 4.28
CA ALA A 177 13.85 -3.86 4.30
C ALA A 177 12.97 -3.26 3.20
N LYS A 178 13.03 -1.93 3.00
CA LYS A 178 12.25 -1.23 1.97
C LYS A 178 12.72 -1.57 0.55
N TYR A 179 14.03 -1.65 0.33
CA TYR A 179 14.56 -2.06 -0.97
C TYR A 179 14.28 -3.54 -1.27
N GLY A 180 14.17 -4.40 -0.25
CA GLY A 180 13.67 -5.76 -0.42
C GLY A 180 12.24 -5.81 -0.99
N MET A 181 11.35 -4.91 -0.53
CA MET A 181 10.02 -4.75 -1.12
C MET A 181 10.11 -4.28 -2.58
N SER A 182 10.98 -3.31 -2.87
CA SER A 182 11.17 -2.76 -4.22
C SER A 182 11.77 -3.81 -5.18
N LEU A 183 12.71 -4.63 -4.69
CA LEU A 183 13.25 -5.76 -5.47
C LEU A 183 12.20 -6.82 -5.75
N THR A 184 11.26 -7.06 -4.81
CA THR A 184 10.11 -7.94 -5.05
C THR A 184 9.24 -7.40 -6.19
N THR A 185 8.99 -6.09 -6.22
CA THR A 185 8.29 -5.45 -7.35
C THR A 185 9.02 -5.67 -8.66
N LEU A 186 10.34 -5.39 -8.69
CA LEU A 186 11.14 -5.52 -9.92
C LEU A 186 11.16 -6.96 -10.46
N GLY A 187 11.37 -7.94 -9.57
CA GLY A 187 11.43 -9.36 -9.93
C GLY A 187 10.08 -9.89 -10.41
N LEU A 188 9.01 -9.64 -9.65
CA LEU A 188 7.67 -10.11 -10.03
C LEU A 188 7.13 -9.40 -11.27
N ALA A 189 7.50 -8.15 -11.54
CA ALA A 189 7.11 -7.44 -12.76
C ALA A 189 7.64 -8.15 -14.00
N GLU A 190 8.86 -8.68 -13.96
CA GLU A 190 9.44 -9.44 -15.08
C GLU A 190 8.88 -10.86 -15.13
N GLU A 191 8.80 -11.55 -14.00
CA GLU A 191 8.30 -12.93 -13.91
C GLU A 191 6.85 -13.05 -14.42
N LEU A 192 5.98 -12.09 -14.07
CA LEU A 192 4.54 -12.12 -14.36
C LEU A 192 4.14 -11.34 -15.62
N ARG A 193 5.11 -10.80 -16.35
CA ARG A 193 4.88 -10.01 -17.58
C ARG A 193 4.08 -10.79 -18.62
N ALA A 194 4.46 -12.05 -18.86
CA ALA A 194 3.79 -12.92 -19.83
C ALA A 194 2.36 -13.29 -19.40
N ASP A 195 2.07 -13.24 -18.09
CA ASP A 195 0.73 -13.48 -17.55
C ASP A 195 -0.18 -12.24 -17.68
N GLY A 196 0.35 -11.08 -18.10
CA GLY A 196 -0.41 -9.83 -18.20
C GLY A 196 -0.78 -9.22 -16.84
N ILE A 197 -0.01 -9.51 -15.79
CA ILE A 197 -0.20 -8.97 -14.44
C ILE A 197 0.69 -7.75 -14.27
N GLY A 198 0.10 -6.60 -13.92
CA GLY A 198 0.82 -5.37 -13.62
C GLY A 198 1.41 -5.39 -12.21
N VAL A 199 2.72 -5.21 -12.10
CA VAL A 199 3.40 -5.18 -10.78
C VAL A 199 4.19 -3.89 -10.65
N ASN A 200 3.81 -3.05 -9.68
CA ASN A 200 4.39 -1.71 -9.52
C ASN A 200 4.61 -1.37 -8.03
N SER A 201 5.46 -0.39 -7.81
CA SER A 201 5.62 0.29 -6.52
C SER A 201 5.02 1.69 -6.57
N LEU A 202 4.53 2.16 -5.42
CA LEU A 202 4.09 3.53 -5.20
C LEU A 202 4.75 4.07 -3.93
N TRP A 203 5.27 5.28 -3.99
CA TRP A 203 5.89 5.96 -2.86
C TRP A 203 5.42 7.41 -2.77
N PRO A 204 5.21 7.96 -1.56
CA PRO A 204 4.84 9.36 -1.43
C PRO A 204 6.04 10.27 -1.72
N ARG A 205 5.82 11.36 -2.44
CA ARG A 205 6.85 12.38 -2.69
C ARG A 205 7.15 13.19 -1.43
N THR A 206 6.14 13.41 -0.62
CA THR A 206 6.26 14.12 0.66
C THR A 206 5.79 13.22 1.80
N THR A 207 6.22 13.49 3.02
CA THR A 207 5.75 12.74 4.18
C THR A 207 4.22 12.75 4.27
N ILE A 208 3.64 11.64 4.77
CA ILE A 208 2.20 11.49 4.93
C ILE A 208 1.81 11.60 6.41
N GLY A 209 0.84 12.45 6.71
CA GLY A 209 0.35 12.77 8.05
C GLY A 209 -0.35 11.62 8.76
N THR A 210 0.38 10.55 9.06
CA THR A 210 -0.14 9.34 9.70
C THR A 210 0.25 9.25 11.18
N ALA A 211 -0.40 8.34 11.93
CA ALA A 211 -0.01 8.04 13.30
C ALA A 211 1.44 7.54 13.41
N ALA A 212 1.96 6.88 12.37
CA ALA A 212 3.35 6.43 12.32
C ALA A 212 4.34 7.59 12.33
N ILE A 213 4.03 8.72 11.71
CA ILE A 213 4.84 9.94 11.74
C ILE A 213 4.57 10.71 13.03
N ARG A 214 3.31 10.89 13.42
CA ARG A 214 2.91 11.67 14.59
C ARG A 214 3.55 11.19 15.89
N ASN A 215 3.70 9.88 16.04
CA ASN A 215 4.24 9.26 17.27
C ASN A 215 5.78 9.27 17.35
N ARG A 216 6.47 9.95 16.43
CA ARG A 216 7.93 10.13 16.44
C ARG A 216 8.35 11.44 17.11
N PRO A 217 9.59 11.58 17.57
CA PRO A 217 10.13 12.88 17.96
C PRO A 217 9.97 13.91 16.82
N GLY A 218 9.47 15.10 17.12
CA GLY A 218 9.15 16.13 16.13
C GLY A 218 7.98 15.78 15.20
N GLY A 219 7.20 14.73 15.52
CA GLY A 219 6.16 14.19 14.64
C GLY A 219 5.00 15.15 14.40
N ALA A 220 4.60 15.97 15.37
CA ALA A 220 3.53 16.94 15.20
C ALA A 220 3.87 18.00 14.14
N GLU A 221 5.09 18.54 14.19
CA GLU A 221 5.59 19.51 13.21
C GLU A 221 5.71 18.89 11.82
N ARG A 222 6.22 17.65 11.74
CA ARG A 222 6.33 16.94 10.48
C ARG A 222 4.95 16.62 9.87
N VAL A 223 3.95 16.28 10.68
CA VAL A 223 2.57 16.10 10.22
C VAL A 223 2.01 17.40 9.66
N ALA A 224 2.29 18.55 10.27
CA ALA A 224 1.81 19.83 9.77
C ALA A 224 2.35 20.19 8.37
N THR A 225 3.56 19.71 8.02
CA THR A 225 4.20 19.88 6.71
C THR A 225 4.07 18.65 5.80
N SER A 226 3.08 17.81 6.06
CA SER A 226 2.80 16.57 5.30
C SER A 226 1.56 16.73 4.43
N ARG A 227 1.39 15.77 3.53
CA ARG A 227 0.11 15.53 2.85
C ARG A 227 -0.74 14.51 3.60
N THR A 228 -2.01 14.46 3.29
CA THR A 228 -2.95 13.48 3.84
C THR A 228 -2.83 12.13 3.10
N PRO A 229 -3.25 11.00 3.70
CA PRO A 229 -3.17 9.68 3.06
C PRO A 229 -3.94 9.56 1.73
N GLU A 230 -4.92 10.42 1.51
CA GLU A 230 -5.78 10.40 0.31
C GLU A 230 -4.98 10.62 -0.98
N ILE A 231 -3.84 11.33 -0.93
CA ILE A 231 -2.98 11.48 -2.12
C ILE A 231 -2.45 10.14 -2.60
N CYS A 232 -1.98 9.28 -1.67
CA CYS A 232 -1.53 7.93 -2.00
C CYS A 232 -2.70 7.05 -2.45
N ALA A 233 -3.89 7.25 -1.88
CA ALA A 233 -5.08 6.49 -2.23
C ALA A 233 -5.56 6.79 -3.66
N ASP A 234 -5.62 8.06 -4.05
CA ASP A 234 -5.99 8.45 -5.40
C ASP A 234 -4.93 8.01 -6.42
N ALA A 235 -3.64 8.14 -6.11
CA ALA A 235 -2.56 7.63 -6.96
C ALA A 235 -2.62 6.10 -7.11
N ALA A 236 -2.81 5.36 -6.01
CA ALA A 236 -2.96 3.90 -6.04
C ALA A 236 -4.16 3.48 -6.91
N TYR A 237 -5.29 4.17 -6.79
CA TYR A 237 -6.46 3.93 -7.62
C TYR A 237 -6.14 4.06 -9.12
N LEU A 238 -5.47 5.14 -9.52
CA LEU A 238 -5.08 5.37 -10.91
C LEU A 238 -4.13 4.28 -11.43
N VAL A 239 -3.18 3.83 -10.62
CA VAL A 239 -2.26 2.74 -11.01
C VAL A 239 -3.00 1.42 -11.19
N VAL A 240 -3.87 1.01 -10.26
CA VAL A 240 -4.55 -0.29 -10.33
C VAL A 240 -5.74 -0.32 -11.31
N THR A 241 -6.18 0.83 -11.81
CA THR A 241 -7.17 0.95 -12.89
C THR A 241 -6.54 1.11 -14.26
N SER A 242 -5.26 1.44 -14.36
CA SER A 242 -4.53 1.46 -15.62
C SER A 242 -4.41 0.05 -16.22
N LYS A 243 -4.07 -0.04 -17.53
CA LYS A 243 -3.94 -1.33 -18.19
C LYS A 243 -2.70 -2.08 -17.70
N ALA A 244 -2.89 -3.23 -17.04
CA ALA A 244 -1.84 -4.00 -16.38
C ALA A 244 -0.68 -4.38 -17.32
N ALA A 245 -0.99 -4.79 -18.55
CA ALA A 245 0.02 -5.17 -19.54
C ALA A 245 0.96 -4.02 -19.94
N ASP A 246 0.49 -2.77 -19.82
CA ASP A 246 1.24 -1.57 -20.21
C ASP A 246 1.83 -0.86 -18.96
N THR A 247 1.41 -1.27 -17.75
CA THR A 247 1.77 -0.63 -16.49
C THR A 247 2.37 -1.66 -15.54
N THR A 248 3.65 -1.98 -15.73
CA THR A 248 4.39 -2.96 -14.92
C THR A 248 5.87 -2.59 -14.81
N GLY A 249 6.50 -2.89 -13.68
CA GLY A 249 7.92 -2.62 -13.40
C GLY A 249 8.22 -1.18 -13.01
N ASN A 250 7.21 -0.37 -12.71
CA ASN A 250 7.40 1.05 -12.40
C ASN A 250 7.52 1.28 -10.88
N PHE A 251 8.27 2.34 -10.56
CA PHE A 251 8.39 2.92 -9.23
C PHE A 251 7.77 4.32 -9.27
N PHE A 252 6.48 4.39 -9.00
CA PHE A 252 5.72 5.62 -9.08
C PHE A 252 5.88 6.49 -7.84
N LEU A 253 5.80 7.81 -8.05
CA LEU A 253 5.55 8.77 -6.99
C LEU A 253 4.10 9.25 -7.09
N ASP A 254 3.43 9.42 -5.95
CA ASP A 254 2.02 9.78 -5.89
C ASP A 254 1.70 11.06 -6.67
N GLU A 255 2.47 12.13 -6.46
CA GLU A 255 2.28 13.41 -7.17
C GLU A 255 2.46 13.27 -8.69
N ASP A 256 3.45 12.47 -9.13
CA ASP A 256 3.71 12.26 -10.55
C ASP A 256 2.56 11.52 -11.23
N VAL A 257 2.02 10.48 -10.55
CA VAL A 257 0.84 9.76 -11.04
C VAL A 257 -0.35 10.70 -11.19
N LEU A 258 -0.65 11.48 -10.17
CA LEU A 258 -1.79 12.41 -10.19
C LEU A 258 -1.63 13.47 -11.28
N THR A 259 -0.44 14.07 -11.38
CA THR A 259 -0.14 15.09 -12.39
C THR A 259 -0.25 14.54 -13.80
N ALA A 260 0.27 13.34 -14.06
CA ALA A 260 0.16 12.67 -15.35
C ALA A 260 -1.30 12.38 -15.75
N HIS A 261 -2.20 12.25 -14.77
CA HIS A 261 -3.65 12.08 -14.97
C HIS A 261 -4.45 13.39 -14.87
N GLY A 262 -3.77 14.54 -14.97
CA GLY A 262 -4.40 15.86 -15.11
C GLY A 262 -4.76 16.56 -13.80
N ALA A 263 -4.25 16.10 -12.65
CA ALA A 263 -4.41 16.83 -11.40
C ALA A 263 -3.57 18.12 -11.45
N THR A 264 -4.22 19.28 -11.31
CA THR A 264 -3.60 20.60 -11.32
C THR A 264 -3.49 21.22 -9.93
N ASP A 265 -4.27 20.72 -8.97
CA ASP A 265 -4.28 21.15 -7.59
C ASP A 265 -4.00 19.99 -6.65
N LEU A 266 -2.80 19.96 -6.08
CA LEU A 266 -2.39 18.99 -5.06
C LEU A 266 -2.45 19.57 -3.65
N ASP A 267 -2.75 20.85 -3.49
CA ASP A 267 -2.81 21.50 -2.16
C ASP A 267 -4.01 21.04 -1.34
N ARG A 268 -5.04 20.51 -1.99
CA ARG A 268 -6.16 19.84 -1.34
C ARG A 268 -5.75 18.67 -0.44
N TYR A 269 -4.56 18.09 -0.67
CA TYR A 269 -4.00 17.01 0.14
C TYR A 269 -3.10 17.49 1.28
N ARG A 270 -2.92 18.80 1.47
CA ARG A 270 -2.15 19.29 2.62
C ARG A 270 -2.86 19.00 3.93
N VAL A 271 -2.12 18.52 4.93
CA VAL A 271 -2.65 18.40 6.30
C VAL A 271 -2.96 19.77 6.88
N THR A 272 -2.06 20.72 6.69
CA THR A 272 -2.27 22.13 7.05
C THR A 272 -2.38 22.96 5.78
N PRO A 273 -3.52 23.63 5.54
CA PRO A 273 -3.66 24.55 4.40
C PRO A 273 -2.59 25.65 4.42
N GLY A 274 -2.13 26.05 3.25
CA GLY A 274 -1.13 27.11 3.07
C GLY A 274 -0.12 26.77 1.97
N ASP A 275 0.79 27.67 1.70
CA ASP A 275 1.82 27.62 0.66
C ASP A 275 3.23 27.32 1.19
N GLY A 276 3.36 27.04 2.50
CA GLY A 276 4.64 26.67 3.12
C GLY A 276 5.24 25.38 2.55
N PRO A 277 6.56 25.16 2.71
CA PRO A 277 7.23 23.97 2.19
C PRO A 277 6.69 22.70 2.84
N LEU A 278 6.49 21.66 2.03
CA LEU A 278 6.21 20.30 2.50
C LEU A 278 7.52 19.56 2.77
N THR A 279 7.49 18.64 3.73
CA THR A 279 8.65 17.80 4.04
C THR A 279 8.78 16.67 3.00
N PRO A 280 9.88 16.59 2.23
CA PRO A 280 10.10 15.46 1.32
C PRO A 280 10.14 14.12 2.06
N ASP A 281 9.70 13.06 1.42
CA ASP A 281 9.86 11.71 1.98
C ASP A 281 11.27 11.16 1.69
N MET A 282 11.58 10.01 2.28
CA MET A 282 12.88 9.35 2.14
C MET A 282 13.05 8.74 0.74
N PHE A 283 14.29 8.52 0.33
CA PHE A 283 14.69 7.81 -0.91
C PHE A 283 14.49 8.58 -2.23
N LEU A 284 14.30 9.90 -2.15
CA LEU A 284 14.08 10.77 -3.30
C LEU A 284 15.26 11.71 -3.59
#